data_df99960aadb192a4fe8b0d1457931192
#
_entry.id   df99960aadb192a4fe8b0d1457931192
#
_cell.length_a   1.000
_cell.length_b   1.000
_cell.length_c   1.000
_cell.angle_alpha   90.00
_cell.angle_beta   90.00
_cell.angle_gamma   90.00
#
_symmetry.space_group_name_H-M   'P 1'
#
loop_
_entity.id
_entity.type
_entity.pdbx_description
1 polymer ?
#
loop_
_entity_poly.entity_id
_entity_poly.type
_entity_poly.pdbx_seq_one_letter_code
_entity_poly.pdbx_strand_id
1 'polypeptide(L)'
;MIRYATRYISPRSRPLTEDEKLIRQVAYGLKIPTPAAIAVAAPLMAALLEREPCWLIPIPSSTGGTEANMALCRAMKHLIPEARIVVGIRRIHPVESSCARRRRGLLGLSANQHAFVRCCGPLLRLPVWFVDNVVTTGATLRAAHLAFGTGDGIVYADASSYTLLRASRIDRVAPSPFEQHGNGLDSRRAVCLINANRG
;
A
#
# COMPACT_ATOMS: atom_id res chain seq x y z
N MET A 1 -6.30 -8.37 6.90
CA MET A 1 -5.00 -7.92 7.52
C MET A 1 -4.27 -6.99 6.57
N ILE A 2 -3.37 -6.11 7.06
CA ILE A 2 -2.50 -5.28 6.20
C ILE A 2 -1.06 -5.54 6.63
N ARG A 3 -0.20 -5.93 5.69
CA ARG A 3 1.24 -6.04 5.88
C ARG A 3 1.93 -4.81 5.26
N TYR A 4 2.94 -4.27 5.90
CA TYR A 4 3.71 -3.13 5.40
C TYR A 4 5.22 -3.34 5.59
N ALA A 5 6.00 -2.85 4.64
CA ALA A 5 7.45 -3.02 4.65
C ALA A 5 8.15 -1.97 5.52
N THR A 6 7.64 -0.74 5.56
CA THR A 6 8.25 0.39 6.28
C THR A 6 7.20 1.27 6.94
N ARG A 7 7.63 2.13 7.89
CA ARG A 7 6.79 3.20 8.44
C ARG A 7 7.08 4.53 7.75
N TYR A 8 6.03 5.20 7.33
CA TYR A 8 6.09 6.54 6.74
C TYR A 8 5.85 7.60 7.79
N ILE A 9 6.85 8.47 8.02
CA ILE A 9 6.73 9.59 8.94
C ILE A 9 6.53 10.88 8.15
N SER A 10 5.54 11.67 8.55
CA SER A 10 5.29 12.95 7.92
C SER A 10 6.28 14.01 8.41
N PRO A 11 6.87 14.84 7.51
CA PRO A 11 7.74 15.93 7.90
C PRO A 11 7.03 17.03 8.70
N ARG A 12 5.69 16.97 8.76
CA ARG A 12 4.89 17.91 9.57
C ARG A 12 4.85 17.54 11.05
N SER A 13 5.25 16.34 11.42
CA SER A 13 5.28 15.88 12.82
C SER A 13 6.57 16.27 13.52
N ARG A 14 7.70 16.16 12.82
CA ARG A 14 9.06 16.52 13.26
C ARG A 14 10.04 16.52 12.09
N PRO A 15 11.27 17.03 12.25
CA PRO A 15 12.34 16.82 11.27
C PRO A 15 12.55 15.31 11.01
N LEU A 16 12.81 14.97 9.77
CA LEU A 16 13.04 13.58 9.34
C LEU A 16 14.52 13.23 9.41
N THR A 17 14.84 12.00 9.81
CA THR A 17 16.16 11.39 9.59
C THR A 17 16.41 11.16 8.09
N GLU A 18 17.65 10.87 7.71
CA GLU A 18 17.99 10.55 6.31
C GLU A 18 17.24 9.31 5.82
N ASP A 19 17.14 8.27 6.66
CA ASP A 19 16.41 7.04 6.36
C ASP A 19 14.92 7.32 6.11
N GLU A 20 14.31 8.16 6.92
CA GLU A 20 12.90 8.55 6.76
C GLU A 20 12.66 9.39 5.50
N LYS A 21 13.63 10.25 5.14
CA LYS A 21 13.62 10.97 3.86
C LYS A 21 13.68 9.99 2.68
N LEU A 22 14.54 8.98 2.76
CA LEU A 22 14.69 7.95 1.75
C LEU A 22 13.42 7.11 1.60
N ILE A 23 12.83 6.62 2.70
CA ILE A 23 11.54 5.91 2.69
C ILE A 23 10.47 6.75 1.99
N ARG A 24 10.42 8.04 2.30
CA ARG A 24 9.48 8.96 1.69
C ARG A 24 9.75 9.16 0.20
N GLN A 25 11.01 9.28 -0.21
CA GLN A 25 11.40 9.41 -1.61
C GLN A 25 10.95 8.19 -2.42
N VAL A 26 11.18 6.97 -1.90
CA VAL A 26 10.72 5.73 -2.50
C VAL A 26 9.19 5.72 -2.61
N ALA A 27 8.47 6.05 -1.53
CA ALA A 27 7.00 6.09 -1.53
C ALA A 27 6.43 7.08 -2.57
N TYR A 28 7.10 8.19 -2.83
CA TYR A 28 6.74 9.11 -3.91
C TYR A 28 7.09 8.53 -5.29
N GLY A 29 8.26 7.93 -5.43
CA GLY A 29 8.70 7.29 -6.67
C GLY A 29 7.82 6.13 -7.11
N LEU A 30 7.10 5.49 -6.19
CA LEU A 30 6.12 4.44 -6.52
C LEU A 30 4.81 4.98 -7.11
N LYS A 31 4.48 6.25 -6.94
CA LYS A 31 3.28 6.86 -7.56
C LYS A 31 3.42 7.08 -9.05
N ILE A 32 4.62 7.44 -9.46
CA ILE A 32 5.06 7.51 -10.86
C ILE A 32 6.21 6.50 -10.93
N PRO A 33 5.95 5.24 -11.29
CA PRO A 33 6.84 4.13 -10.97
C PRO A 33 8.23 4.32 -11.58
N THR A 34 9.16 4.74 -10.74
CA THR A 34 10.58 4.82 -11.13
C THR A 34 11.25 3.47 -10.89
N PRO A 35 12.18 3.03 -11.77
CA PRO A 35 12.91 1.78 -11.58
C PRO A 35 13.61 1.71 -10.21
N ALA A 36 14.21 2.80 -9.76
CA ALA A 36 14.90 2.88 -8.47
C ALA A 36 13.95 2.64 -7.28
N ALA A 37 12.75 3.25 -7.29
CA ALA A 37 11.78 3.05 -6.22
C ALA A 37 11.23 1.62 -6.20
N ILE A 38 10.99 1.02 -7.39
CA ILE A 38 10.53 -0.36 -7.50
C ILE A 38 11.63 -1.33 -7.02
N ALA A 39 12.89 -1.12 -7.40
CA ALA A 39 14.02 -1.96 -7.00
C ALA A 39 14.20 -2.00 -5.47
N VAL A 40 13.86 -0.92 -4.77
CA VAL A 40 13.87 -0.87 -3.30
C VAL A 40 12.61 -1.51 -2.68
N ALA A 41 11.43 -1.16 -3.18
CA ALA A 41 10.18 -1.55 -2.54
C ALA A 41 9.82 -3.03 -2.75
N ALA A 42 10.03 -3.56 -3.97
CA ALA A 42 9.59 -4.90 -4.31
C ALA A 42 10.25 -6.00 -3.45
N PRO A 43 11.58 -6.02 -3.20
CA PRO A 43 12.18 -7.01 -2.31
C PRO A 43 11.64 -6.96 -0.88
N LEU A 44 11.44 -5.77 -0.34
CA LEU A 44 10.91 -5.59 1.02
C LEU A 44 9.48 -6.10 1.14
N MET A 45 8.64 -5.82 0.14
CA MET A 45 7.26 -6.30 0.12
C MET A 45 7.19 -7.80 -0.15
N ALA A 46 7.99 -8.34 -1.07
CA ALA A 46 8.05 -9.76 -1.38
C ALA A 46 8.47 -10.59 -0.16
N ALA A 47 9.41 -10.09 0.65
CA ALA A 47 9.85 -10.76 1.88
C ALA A 47 8.72 -10.94 2.91
N LEU A 48 7.69 -10.06 2.90
CA LEU A 48 6.52 -10.19 3.77
C LEU A 48 5.57 -11.33 3.39
N LEU A 49 5.69 -11.86 2.17
CA LEU A 49 4.82 -12.92 1.63
C LEU A 49 5.43 -14.31 1.77
N GLU A 50 6.57 -14.45 2.44
CA GLU A 50 7.22 -15.74 2.74
C GLU A 50 7.46 -16.61 1.50
N ARG A 51 7.43 -16.01 0.30
CA ARG A 51 7.56 -16.63 -1.02
C ARG A 51 6.51 -17.71 -1.33
N GLU A 52 5.37 -17.67 -0.67
CA GLU A 52 4.29 -18.60 -0.95
C GLU A 52 3.50 -18.26 -2.22
N PRO A 53 2.92 -19.28 -2.90
CA PRO A 53 2.01 -19.07 -4.02
C PRO A 53 0.85 -18.15 -3.62
N CYS A 54 0.62 -17.08 -4.38
CA CYS A 54 -0.43 -16.10 -4.07
C CYS A 54 -0.91 -15.36 -5.31
N TRP A 55 -2.04 -14.66 -5.17
CA TRP A 55 -2.52 -13.68 -6.12
C TRP A 55 -2.08 -12.27 -5.72
N LEU A 56 -1.46 -11.55 -6.63
CA LEU A 56 -1.15 -10.13 -6.50
C LEU A 56 -2.15 -9.33 -7.34
N ILE A 57 -2.94 -8.51 -6.68
CA ILE A 57 -3.96 -7.65 -7.31
C ILE A 57 -3.53 -6.19 -7.16
N PRO A 58 -3.12 -5.51 -8.25
CA PRO A 58 -2.76 -4.10 -8.19
C PRO A 58 -3.99 -3.25 -7.88
N ILE A 59 -3.91 -2.41 -6.86
CA ILE A 59 -4.95 -1.42 -6.52
C ILE A 59 -4.99 -0.34 -7.60
N PRO A 60 -6.17 0.00 -8.15
CA PRO A 60 -6.31 1.13 -9.06
C PRO A 60 -6.05 2.48 -8.38
N SER A 61 -5.38 3.38 -9.06
CA SER A 61 -5.17 4.77 -8.65
C SER A 61 -6.49 5.52 -8.48
N SER A 62 -6.44 6.77 -8.00
CA SER A 62 -7.64 7.63 -7.92
C SER A 62 -8.29 7.92 -9.26
N THR A 63 -7.52 7.86 -10.36
CA THR A 63 -8.01 8.03 -11.73
C THR A 63 -8.43 6.71 -12.40
N GLY A 64 -8.17 5.57 -11.77
CA GLY A 64 -8.55 4.23 -12.26
C GLY A 64 -7.41 3.44 -12.90
N GLY A 65 -6.27 4.05 -13.23
CA GLY A 65 -5.10 3.36 -13.77
C GLY A 65 -4.44 2.42 -12.74
N THR A 66 -3.84 1.33 -13.21
CA THR A 66 -3.16 0.33 -12.37
C THR A 66 -1.66 0.28 -12.61
N GLU A 67 -1.12 1.08 -13.52
CA GLU A 67 0.24 0.98 -14.07
C GLU A 67 1.31 0.98 -12.97
N ALA A 68 1.18 1.88 -11.99
CA ALA A 68 2.13 2.02 -10.89
C ALA A 68 2.19 0.74 -10.02
N ASN A 69 1.04 0.28 -9.54
CA ASN A 69 0.97 -0.91 -8.70
C ASN A 69 1.16 -2.19 -9.51
N MET A 70 0.87 -2.20 -10.81
CA MET A 70 1.19 -3.29 -11.72
C MET A 70 2.70 -3.47 -11.90
N ALA A 71 3.46 -2.37 -12.05
CA ALA A 71 4.91 -2.42 -12.12
C ALA A 71 5.50 -3.03 -10.84
N LEU A 72 4.98 -2.66 -9.68
CA LEU A 72 5.36 -3.23 -8.39
C LEU A 72 5.00 -4.73 -8.30
N CYS A 73 3.79 -5.13 -8.72
CA CYS A 73 3.39 -6.54 -8.77
C CYS A 73 4.31 -7.37 -9.66
N ARG A 74 4.71 -6.84 -10.84
CA ARG A 74 5.64 -7.54 -11.74
C ARG A 74 7.00 -7.75 -11.10
N ALA A 75 7.55 -6.72 -10.44
CA ALA A 75 8.82 -6.83 -9.74
C ALA A 75 8.75 -7.83 -8.57
N MET A 76 7.66 -7.83 -7.80
CA MET A 76 7.43 -8.84 -6.74
C MET A 76 7.32 -10.26 -7.32
N LYS A 77 6.65 -10.44 -8.46
CA LYS A 77 6.54 -11.74 -9.14
C LYS A 77 7.90 -12.30 -9.56
N HIS A 78 8.85 -11.48 -9.99
CA HIS A 78 10.21 -11.95 -10.27
C HIS A 78 10.92 -12.53 -9.03
N LEU A 79 10.55 -12.06 -7.83
CA LEU A 79 11.09 -12.53 -6.56
C LEU A 79 10.30 -13.70 -5.96
N ILE A 80 9.05 -13.84 -6.38
CA ILE A 80 8.13 -14.92 -5.98
C ILE A 80 7.59 -15.57 -7.25
N PRO A 81 8.30 -16.51 -7.88
CA PRO A 81 7.91 -17.09 -9.19
C PRO A 81 6.51 -17.71 -9.18
N GLU A 82 6.09 -18.25 -8.05
CA GLU A 82 4.77 -18.87 -7.86
C GLU A 82 3.62 -17.85 -7.71
N ALA A 83 3.92 -16.57 -7.50
CA ALA A 83 2.91 -15.52 -7.47
C ALA A 83 2.27 -15.32 -8.85
N ARG A 84 0.98 -15.05 -8.85
CA ARG A 84 0.19 -14.77 -10.04
C ARG A 84 -0.36 -13.36 -9.98
N ILE A 85 -0.38 -12.66 -11.10
CA ILE A 85 -0.90 -11.29 -11.17
C ILE A 85 -2.23 -11.33 -11.90
N VAL A 86 -3.23 -10.62 -11.36
CA VAL A 86 -4.51 -10.41 -12.03
C VAL A 86 -5.01 -8.99 -11.77
N VAL A 87 -5.55 -8.33 -12.78
CA VAL A 87 -6.36 -7.11 -12.59
C VAL A 87 -7.73 -7.57 -12.09
N GLY A 88 -7.87 -7.72 -10.78
CA GLY A 88 -9.06 -8.33 -10.14
C GLY A 88 -10.12 -7.33 -9.76
N ILE A 89 -9.76 -6.04 -9.65
CA ILE A 89 -10.66 -4.94 -9.31
C ILE A 89 -10.44 -3.75 -10.24
N ARG A 90 -11.50 -3.04 -10.53
CA ARG A 90 -11.46 -1.77 -11.25
C ARG A 90 -12.26 -0.70 -10.52
N ARG A 91 -11.95 0.54 -10.77
CA ARG A 91 -12.72 1.68 -10.28
C ARG A 91 -13.84 2.01 -11.28
N ILE A 92 -15.06 2.19 -10.79
CA ILE A 92 -16.23 2.50 -11.65
C ILE A 92 -16.10 3.92 -12.22
N HIS A 93 -15.66 4.87 -11.39
CA HIS A 93 -15.43 6.26 -11.77
C HIS A 93 -14.22 6.83 -11.01
N PRO A 94 -13.53 7.84 -11.55
CA PRO A 94 -12.46 8.54 -10.85
C PRO A 94 -12.93 9.13 -9.52
N VAL A 95 -12.04 9.21 -8.55
CA VAL A 95 -12.28 9.86 -7.26
C VAL A 95 -11.16 10.86 -6.96
N GLU A 96 -11.43 11.82 -6.11
CA GLU A 96 -10.37 12.73 -5.66
C GLU A 96 -9.34 11.98 -4.79
N SER A 97 -8.06 12.19 -5.07
CA SER A 97 -7.00 11.53 -4.31
C SER A 97 -6.99 11.98 -2.84
N SER A 98 -6.59 11.09 -1.93
CA SER A 98 -6.46 11.41 -0.50
C SER A 98 -5.49 12.58 -0.26
N CYS A 99 -4.51 12.79 -1.15
CA CYS A 99 -3.59 13.92 -1.08
C CYS A 99 -4.28 15.24 -1.43
N ALA A 100 -5.07 15.28 -2.51
CA ALA A 100 -5.82 16.46 -2.92
C ALA A 100 -6.87 16.84 -1.86
N ARG A 101 -7.62 15.86 -1.36
CA ARG A 101 -8.59 16.06 -0.26
C ARG A 101 -7.93 16.66 0.98
N ARG A 102 -6.77 16.13 1.41
CA ARG A 102 -6.02 16.66 2.56
C ARG A 102 -5.52 18.10 2.36
N ARG A 103 -5.12 18.48 1.15
CA ARG A 103 -4.73 19.87 0.83
C ARG A 103 -5.90 20.84 1.04
N ARG A 104 -7.12 20.39 0.76
CA ARG A 104 -8.37 21.15 0.95
C ARG A 104 -8.94 21.03 2.36
N GLY A 105 -8.25 20.37 3.31
CA GLY A 105 -8.74 20.18 4.67
C GLY A 105 -9.85 19.13 4.81
N LEU A 106 -10.17 18.38 3.75
CA LEU A 106 -11.22 17.38 3.74
C LEU A 106 -10.74 16.06 4.35
N LEU A 107 -11.66 15.30 4.94
CA LEU A 107 -11.42 13.93 5.40
C LEU A 107 -11.09 13.01 4.21
N GLY A 108 -10.35 11.93 4.48
CA GLY A 108 -10.12 10.87 3.50
C GLY A 108 -11.43 10.21 3.05
N LEU A 109 -11.39 9.53 1.92
CA LEU A 109 -12.53 8.75 1.45
C LEU A 109 -12.81 7.58 2.41
N SER A 110 -14.08 7.30 2.69
CA SER A 110 -14.52 6.04 3.29
C SER A 110 -14.40 4.88 2.30
N ALA A 111 -14.47 3.63 2.77
CA ALA A 111 -14.38 2.47 1.88
C ALA A 111 -15.42 2.50 0.77
N ASN A 112 -16.67 2.83 1.09
CA ASN A 112 -17.77 2.87 0.11
C ASN A 112 -17.60 3.93 -0.99
N GLN A 113 -16.85 5.00 -0.71
CA GLN A 113 -16.59 6.07 -1.67
C GLN A 113 -15.49 5.72 -2.69
N HIS A 114 -14.78 4.60 -2.50
CA HIS A 114 -13.76 4.17 -3.46
C HIS A 114 -14.33 3.58 -4.75
N ALA A 115 -15.60 3.18 -4.76
CA ALA A 115 -16.32 2.71 -5.94
C ALA A 115 -15.57 1.61 -6.73
N PHE A 116 -15.08 0.59 -6.03
CA PHE A 116 -14.46 -0.56 -6.64
C PHE A 116 -15.48 -1.62 -7.00
N VAL A 117 -15.23 -2.34 -8.09
CA VAL A 117 -15.95 -3.55 -8.47
C VAL A 117 -14.96 -4.64 -8.87
N ARG A 118 -15.32 -5.89 -8.60
CA ARG A 118 -14.57 -7.04 -9.09
C ARG A 118 -14.74 -7.13 -10.62
N CYS A 119 -13.64 -7.41 -11.32
CA CYS A 119 -13.62 -7.49 -12.78
C CYS A 119 -12.93 -8.76 -13.31
N CYS A 120 -12.74 -9.77 -12.45
CA CYS A 120 -12.26 -11.09 -12.85
C CYS A 120 -13.21 -12.18 -12.36
N GLY A 121 -13.16 -13.32 -13.04
CA GLY A 121 -13.88 -14.54 -12.65
C GLY A 121 -13.32 -15.20 -11.36
N PRO A 122 -13.78 -16.41 -11.03
CA PRO A 122 -13.25 -17.19 -9.93
C PRO A 122 -11.74 -17.43 -10.09
N LEU A 123 -11.00 -17.28 -9.00
CA LEU A 123 -9.56 -17.57 -8.96
C LEU A 123 -9.31 -18.90 -8.24
N LEU A 124 -8.14 -19.48 -8.48
CA LEU A 124 -7.65 -20.61 -7.69
C LEU A 124 -7.63 -20.22 -6.21
N ARG A 125 -7.83 -21.20 -5.32
CA ARG A 125 -7.78 -21.00 -3.86
C ARG A 125 -6.36 -20.77 -3.38
N LEU A 126 -5.83 -19.59 -3.64
CA LEU A 126 -4.56 -19.08 -3.14
C LEU A 126 -4.82 -17.81 -2.34
N PRO A 127 -3.91 -17.44 -1.41
CA PRO A 127 -3.96 -16.15 -0.73
C PRO A 127 -4.04 -15.00 -1.74
N VAL A 128 -4.86 -13.98 -1.45
CA VAL A 128 -5.04 -12.80 -2.29
C VAL A 128 -4.44 -11.60 -1.58
N TRP A 129 -3.55 -10.89 -2.27
CA TRP A 129 -2.90 -9.69 -1.77
C TRP A 129 -3.18 -8.49 -2.67
N PHE A 130 -3.82 -7.48 -2.10
CA PHE A 130 -4.01 -6.18 -2.73
C PHE A 130 -2.74 -5.35 -2.57
N VAL A 131 -2.09 -5.03 -3.69
CA VAL A 131 -0.80 -4.31 -3.71
C VAL A 131 -1.03 -2.82 -3.88
N ASP A 132 -0.55 -2.03 -2.92
CA ASP A 132 -0.59 -0.56 -2.97
C ASP A 132 0.74 0.03 -2.47
N ASN A 133 0.98 1.32 -2.71
CA ASN A 133 2.23 1.97 -2.31
C ASN A 133 2.23 2.43 -0.85
N VAL A 134 1.18 3.11 -0.38
CA VAL A 134 1.13 3.69 0.97
C VAL A 134 -0.27 3.54 1.57
N VAL A 135 -0.35 2.98 2.75
CA VAL A 135 -1.59 2.98 3.53
C VAL A 135 -1.64 4.18 4.49
N THR A 136 -2.82 4.79 4.63
CA THR A 136 -3.07 5.85 5.62
C THR A 136 -4.19 5.45 6.58
N THR A 137 -5.42 5.35 6.09
CA THR A 137 -6.59 4.92 6.87
C THR A 137 -6.99 3.47 6.58
N GLY A 138 -6.36 2.84 5.59
CA GLY A 138 -6.74 1.53 5.09
C GLY A 138 -8.06 1.50 4.30
N ALA A 139 -8.72 2.65 4.09
CA ALA A 139 -10.02 2.70 3.42
C ALA A 139 -9.99 2.12 1.99
N THR A 140 -8.92 2.37 1.24
CA THR A 140 -8.71 1.81 -0.10
C THR A 140 -8.64 0.27 -0.08
N LEU A 141 -7.86 -0.28 0.85
CA LEU A 141 -7.69 -1.74 0.97
C LEU A 141 -8.97 -2.41 1.48
N ARG A 142 -9.69 -1.76 2.42
CA ARG A 142 -11.02 -2.23 2.85
C ARG A 142 -12.02 -2.21 1.69
N ALA A 143 -12.02 -1.18 0.87
CA ALA A 143 -12.88 -1.11 -0.32
C ALA A 143 -12.56 -2.23 -1.32
N ALA A 144 -11.27 -2.53 -1.53
CA ALA A 144 -10.84 -3.64 -2.37
C ALA A 144 -11.31 -4.99 -1.82
N HIS A 145 -11.14 -5.21 -0.52
CA HIS A 145 -11.64 -6.41 0.16
C HIS A 145 -13.15 -6.59 0.00
N LEU A 146 -13.93 -5.53 0.25
CA LEU A 146 -15.39 -5.56 0.10
C LEU A 146 -15.81 -5.85 -1.34
N ALA A 147 -15.16 -5.24 -2.32
CA ALA A 147 -15.48 -5.42 -3.74
C ALA A 147 -15.09 -6.81 -4.27
N PHE A 148 -14.00 -7.37 -3.75
CA PHE A 148 -13.47 -8.66 -4.20
C PHE A 148 -14.07 -9.85 -3.43
N GLY A 149 -14.47 -9.63 -2.18
CA GLY A 149 -15.05 -10.62 -1.26
C GLY A 149 -14.03 -11.33 -0.35
N THR A 150 -12.73 -11.20 -0.63
CA THR A 150 -11.63 -11.78 0.17
C THR A 150 -10.34 -11.03 -0.12
N GLY A 151 -9.28 -11.32 0.64
CA GLY A 151 -7.93 -10.81 0.40
C GLY A 151 -7.48 -9.81 1.44
N ASP A 152 -6.17 -9.67 1.53
CA ASP A 152 -5.46 -8.81 2.47
C ASP A 152 -4.63 -7.74 1.74
N GLY A 153 -4.20 -6.71 2.47
CA GLY A 153 -3.39 -5.64 1.90
C GLY A 153 -1.90 -5.89 2.10
N ILE A 154 -1.11 -5.55 1.07
CA ILE A 154 0.33 -5.43 1.18
C ILE A 154 0.79 -4.10 0.61
N VAL A 155 1.54 -3.32 1.39
CA VAL A 155 1.96 -1.97 1.03
C VAL A 155 3.44 -1.75 1.34
N TYR A 156 4.05 -0.82 0.60
CA TYR A 156 5.43 -0.42 0.90
C TYR A 156 5.51 0.32 2.24
N ALA A 157 4.64 1.29 2.50
CA ALA A 157 4.75 2.10 3.70
C ALA A 157 3.41 2.32 4.42
N ASP A 158 3.47 2.26 5.77
CA ASP A 158 2.36 2.61 6.66
C ASP A 158 2.50 4.05 7.17
N ALA A 159 1.51 4.88 6.87
CA ALA A 159 1.37 6.26 7.34
C ALA A 159 0.17 6.43 8.29
N SER A 160 -0.38 5.35 8.85
CA SER A 160 -1.59 5.37 9.70
C SER A 160 -1.38 6.13 11.02
N SER A 161 -0.21 5.99 11.64
CA SER A 161 0.14 6.71 12.87
C SER A 161 0.05 8.23 12.75
N TYR A 162 0.29 8.78 11.56
CA TYR A 162 0.10 10.20 11.27
C TYR A 162 -1.37 10.62 11.26
N THR A 163 -2.25 9.72 10.86
CA THR A 163 -3.70 9.98 10.80
C THR A 163 -4.33 9.91 12.19
N LEU A 164 -3.87 8.98 13.05
CA LEU A 164 -4.33 8.81 14.42
C LEU A 164 -3.99 10.02 15.31
N LEU A 165 -2.77 10.58 15.19
CA LEU A 165 -2.36 11.79 15.90
C LEU A 165 -3.18 13.03 15.51
N ARG A 166 -3.78 13.05 14.31
CA ARG A 166 -4.73 14.09 13.91
C ARG A 166 -6.16 13.81 14.36
N ALA A 167 -6.58 12.55 14.34
CA ALA A 167 -7.92 12.15 14.77
C ALA A 167 -8.10 12.27 16.30
N SER A 168 -7.04 12.09 17.10
CA SER A 168 -7.08 12.32 18.55
C SER A 168 -7.26 13.80 18.96
N ARG A 169 -7.20 14.73 18.00
CA ARG A 169 -7.61 16.13 18.15
C ARG A 169 -9.05 16.41 17.71
N ILE A 170 -9.73 15.43 17.09
CA ILE A 170 -11.11 15.51 16.63
C ILE A 170 -11.73 14.14 16.89
N ASP A 171 -12.47 14.02 18.00
CA ASP A 171 -13.32 12.92 18.43
C ASP A 171 -12.85 11.46 18.22
N ARG A 172 -12.80 10.73 19.34
CA ARG A 172 -12.51 9.30 19.42
C ARG A 172 -13.60 8.48 18.72
N VAL A 173 -13.31 8.04 17.51
CA VAL A 173 -14.05 6.93 16.88
C VAL A 173 -13.29 5.64 17.18
N ALA A 174 -14.03 4.61 17.65
CA ALA A 174 -13.49 3.32 18.05
C ALA A 174 -12.57 2.67 16.98
N PRO A 175 -11.49 1.96 17.40
CA PRO A 175 -10.57 1.30 16.47
C PRO A 175 -11.28 0.23 15.64
N SER A 176 -10.96 0.20 14.35
CA SER A 176 -11.44 -0.82 13.42
C SER A 176 -10.79 -2.18 13.73
N PRO A 177 -11.53 -3.31 13.62
CA PRO A 177 -10.98 -4.65 13.87
C PRO A 177 -9.82 -5.07 12.96
N PHE A 178 -9.46 -4.24 11.98
CA PHE A 178 -8.32 -4.46 11.08
C PHE A 178 -6.97 -3.95 11.64
N GLU A 179 -6.92 -3.30 12.81
CA GLU A 179 -5.73 -2.57 13.29
C GLU A 179 -4.72 -3.43 14.08
N GLN A 180 -4.95 -4.73 14.30
CA GLN A 180 -4.20 -5.42 15.34
C GLN A 180 -2.97 -6.24 14.91
N HIS A 181 -2.63 -6.42 13.62
CA HIS A 181 -1.45 -7.22 13.26
C HIS A 181 -0.65 -6.60 12.10
N GLY A 182 0.00 -5.49 12.37
CA GLY A 182 1.03 -4.94 11.48
C GLY A 182 2.39 -5.59 11.80
N ASN A 183 2.76 -6.66 11.11
CA ASN A 183 4.14 -7.15 11.11
C ASN A 183 4.96 -6.26 10.17
N GLY A 184 5.44 -5.10 10.67
CA GLY A 184 6.43 -4.29 9.97
C GLY A 184 7.82 -4.90 10.14
N LEU A 185 8.57 -5.02 9.05
CA LEU A 185 10.00 -5.21 9.14
C LEU A 185 10.61 -3.97 9.81
N ASP A 186 11.58 -4.19 10.72
CA ASP A 186 12.32 -3.10 11.36
C ASP A 186 12.88 -2.17 10.28
N SER A 187 12.65 -0.89 10.41
CA SER A 187 13.13 0.15 9.48
C SER A 187 14.64 0.06 9.22
N ARG A 188 15.42 -0.49 10.17
CA ARG A 188 16.86 -0.75 10.01
C ARG A 188 17.16 -1.80 8.92
N ARG A 189 16.33 -2.83 8.77
CA ARG A 189 16.48 -3.82 7.68
C ARG A 189 16.15 -3.24 6.31
N ALA A 190 15.17 -2.35 6.23
CA ALA A 190 14.85 -1.64 5.00
C ALA A 190 16.04 -0.79 4.51
N VAL A 191 16.71 -0.10 5.43
CA VAL A 191 17.88 0.75 5.14
C VAL A 191 19.09 -0.06 4.69
N CYS A 192 19.37 -1.21 5.30
CA CYS A 192 20.47 -2.07 4.86
C CYS A 192 20.31 -2.56 3.41
N LEU A 193 19.10 -2.93 3.01
CA LEU A 193 18.83 -3.35 1.63
C LEU A 193 18.88 -2.19 0.63
N ILE A 194 18.54 -0.98 1.06
CA ILE A 194 18.64 0.24 0.24
C ILE A 194 20.12 0.60 -0.02
N ASN A 195 20.97 0.48 1.00
CA ASN A 195 22.40 0.79 0.88
C ASN A 195 23.18 -0.26 0.10
N ALA A 196 22.81 -1.54 0.16
CA ALA A 196 23.43 -2.61 -0.62
C ALA A 196 23.25 -2.51 -2.14
N ASN A 197 22.21 -1.79 -2.61
CA ASN A 197 21.93 -1.58 -4.03
C ASN A 197 22.54 -0.28 -4.61
N ARG A 198 23.40 0.42 -3.86
CA ARG A 198 24.11 1.64 -4.30
C ARG A 198 25.57 1.41 -4.69
N GLY A 199 26.05 0.15 -4.68
CA GLY A 199 27.37 -0.23 -5.15
C GLY A 199 27.42 -0.63 -6.62
#